data_97fc0e1901543ca659f9bdb9fcb4965a
#
_entry.id   97fc0e1901543ca659f9bdb9fcb4965a
#
_cell.length_a   1.000
_cell.length_b   1.000
_cell.length_c   1.000
_cell.angle_alpha   90.00
_cell.angle_beta   90.00
_cell.angle_gamma   90.00
#
_symmetry.space_group_name_H-M   'P 1'
#
loop_
_entity.id
_entity.type
_entity.pdbx_description
1 polymer ?
#
loop_
_entity_poly.entity_id
_entity_poly.type
_entity_poly.pdbx_seq_one_letter_code
_entity_poly.pdbx_strand_id
1 'polypeptide(L)'
;MQRIAVVPGSFDPVTLGHLDVIERAAGLYDELHVVVVHNPDKSALLPIAQRVSLIERSIADAGIQGRIVVASWSMGLLLSLIHI
;
A
#
# COMPACT_ATOMS: atom_id res chain seq x y z
N MET A 1 15.46 11.20 14.18
CA MET A 1 14.44 10.19 14.43
C MET A 1 13.80 9.77 13.12
N GLN A 2 13.74 8.48 12.85
CA GLN A 2 13.12 7.97 11.63
C GLN A 2 11.59 7.96 11.77
N ARG A 3 10.91 8.51 10.78
CA ARG A 3 9.45 8.56 10.75
C ARG A 3 8.93 7.61 9.68
N ILE A 4 8.07 6.69 10.08
CA ILE A 4 7.51 5.66 9.20
C ILE A 4 6.00 5.85 9.11
N ALA A 5 5.47 5.81 7.90
CA ALA A 5 4.03 5.88 7.67
C ALA A 5 3.54 4.60 6.99
N VAL A 6 2.28 4.28 7.21
CA VAL A 6 1.61 3.14 6.59
C VAL A 6 0.39 3.65 5.85
N VAL A 7 0.26 3.26 4.58
CA VAL A 7 -0.92 3.57 3.77
C VAL A 7 -1.60 2.24 3.44
N PRO A 8 -2.67 1.89 4.16
CA PRO A 8 -3.39 0.65 3.89
C PRO A 8 -4.50 0.87 2.88
N GLY A 9 -4.86 -0.17 2.17
CA GLY A 9 -5.98 -0.14 1.24
C GLY A 9 -6.12 -1.46 0.50
N SER A 10 -7.24 -1.62 -0.20
CA SER A 10 -7.44 -2.81 -1.02
C SER A 10 -6.73 -2.69 -2.37
N PHE A 11 -6.62 -1.48 -2.90
CA PHE A 11 -5.94 -1.20 -4.18
C PHE A 11 -6.36 -2.17 -5.29
N ASP A 12 -7.64 -2.23 -5.54
CA ASP A 12 -8.21 -3.23 -6.44
C ASP A 12 -8.98 -2.58 -7.60
N PRO A 13 -8.31 -1.95 -8.57
CA PRO A 13 -6.88 -1.66 -8.67
C PRO A 13 -6.46 -0.35 -7.99
N VAL A 14 -5.16 -0.08 -8.00
CA VAL A 14 -4.62 1.23 -7.60
C VAL A 14 -5.14 2.32 -8.54
N THR A 15 -5.44 3.50 -7.99
CA THR A 15 -5.96 4.64 -8.75
C THR A 15 -5.00 5.83 -8.65
N LEU A 16 -5.27 6.87 -9.45
CA LEU A 16 -4.50 8.11 -9.39
C LEU A 16 -4.63 8.77 -8.02
N GLY A 17 -5.80 8.65 -7.38
CA GLY A 17 -5.98 9.15 -6.02
C GLY A 17 -5.09 8.44 -5.02
N HIS A 18 -4.94 7.13 -5.14
CA HIS A 18 -4.02 6.37 -4.30
C HIS A 18 -2.58 6.83 -4.52
N LEU A 19 -2.17 7.03 -5.77
CA LEU A 19 -0.81 7.47 -6.10
C LEU A 19 -0.53 8.85 -5.54
N ASP A 20 -1.52 9.74 -5.54
CA ASP A 20 -1.37 11.08 -4.97
C ASP A 20 -1.07 11.01 -3.47
N VAL A 21 -1.82 10.17 -2.74
CA VAL A 21 -1.59 9.96 -1.30
C VAL A 21 -0.21 9.36 -1.05
N ILE A 22 0.18 8.38 -1.86
CA ILE A 22 1.49 7.72 -1.73
C ILE A 22 2.61 8.73 -1.95
N GLU A 23 2.50 9.57 -2.99
CA GLU A 23 3.51 10.58 -3.29
C GLU A 23 3.65 11.59 -2.15
N ARG A 24 2.53 12.08 -1.63
CA ARG A 24 2.55 13.03 -0.52
C ARG A 24 3.16 12.43 0.74
N ALA A 25 2.77 11.21 1.06
CA ALA A 25 3.31 10.53 2.24
C ALA A 25 4.80 10.23 2.08
N ALA A 26 5.24 9.83 0.89
CA ALA A 26 6.64 9.57 0.63
C ALA A 26 7.50 10.82 0.81
N GLY A 27 6.93 12.01 0.54
CA GLY A 27 7.64 13.27 0.74
C GLY A 27 7.67 13.74 2.19
N LEU A 28 6.78 13.23 3.03
CA LEU A 28 6.65 13.66 4.42
C LEU A 28 7.35 12.75 5.43
N TYR A 29 7.56 11.50 5.06
CA TYR A 29 8.07 10.48 5.98
C TYR A 29 9.36 9.88 5.44
N ASP A 30 10.18 9.33 6.33
CA ASP A 30 11.46 8.73 5.96
C ASP A 30 11.28 7.39 5.27
N GLU A 31 10.21 6.68 5.62
CA GLU A 31 9.88 5.39 5.01
C GLU A 31 8.37 5.25 4.93
N LEU A 32 7.90 4.69 3.84
CA LEU A 32 6.48 4.50 3.60
C LEU A 32 6.19 3.04 3.29
N HIS A 33 5.24 2.46 4.00
CA HIS A 33 4.76 1.11 3.75
C HIS A 33 3.37 1.19 3.14
N VAL A 34 3.25 0.76 1.89
CA VAL A 34 1.96 0.64 1.21
C VAL A 34 1.50 -0.80 1.41
N VAL A 35 0.40 -0.96 2.12
CA VAL A 35 -0.07 -2.29 2.53
C VAL A 35 -1.36 -2.63 1.82
N VAL A 36 -1.30 -3.65 0.97
CA VAL A 36 -2.49 -4.18 0.31
C VAL A 36 -3.20 -5.11 1.28
N VAL A 37 -4.37 -4.69 1.76
CA VAL A 37 -5.13 -5.47 2.73
C VAL A 37 -5.98 -6.49 1.99
N HIS A 38 -5.80 -7.75 2.31
CA HIS A 38 -6.54 -8.85 1.73
C HIS A 38 -7.63 -9.33 2.68
N ASN A 39 -8.88 -9.27 2.22
CA ASN A 39 -10.01 -9.81 2.95
C ASN A 39 -10.47 -11.09 2.25
N PRO A 40 -10.21 -12.27 2.84
CA PRO A 40 -10.55 -13.54 2.18
C PRO A 40 -12.06 -13.75 2.03
N ASP A 41 -12.88 -13.00 2.77
CA ASP A 41 -14.34 -13.12 2.70
C ASP A 41 -14.95 -12.28 1.58
N LYS A 42 -14.15 -11.50 0.87
CA LYS A 42 -14.63 -10.67 -0.22
C LYS A 42 -14.00 -11.06 -1.55
N SER A 43 -14.83 -11.03 -2.60
CA SER A 43 -14.32 -11.20 -3.96
C SER A 43 -13.53 -9.97 -4.37
N ALA A 44 -12.36 -10.19 -4.95
CA ALA A 44 -11.54 -9.12 -5.47
C ALA A 44 -11.56 -9.14 -7.00
N LEU A 45 -11.39 -7.97 -7.62
CA LEU A 45 -11.27 -7.89 -9.07
C LEU A 45 -9.94 -8.47 -9.53
N LEU A 46 -8.87 -8.22 -8.77
CA LEU A 46 -7.53 -8.66 -9.12
C LEU A 46 -6.94 -9.52 -8.00
N PRO A 47 -6.16 -10.55 -8.36
CA PRO A 47 -5.38 -11.28 -7.37
C PRO A 47 -4.41 -10.37 -6.64
N ILE A 48 -4.07 -10.74 -5.41
CA ILE A 48 -3.20 -9.92 -4.56
C ILE A 48 -1.85 -9.63 -5.21
N ALA A 49 -1.25 -10.63 -5.84
CA ALA A 49 0.04 -10.46 -6.49
C ALA A 49 -0.01 -9.42 -7.60
N GLN A 50 -1.10 -9.38 -8.35
CA GLN A 50 -1.28 -8.39 -9.41
C GLN A 50 -1.49 -7.00 -8.84
N ARG A 51 -2.23 -6.89 -7.73
CA ARG A 51 -2.45 -5.60 -7.08
C ARG A 51 -1.14 -5.01 -6.57
N VAL A 52 -0.31 -5.82 -5.94
CA VAL A 52 1.02 -5.40 -5.47
C VAL A 52 1.89 -4.97 -6.65
N SER A 53 1.93 -5.79 -7.71
CA SER A 53 2.73 -5.51 -8.89
C SER A 53 2.31 -4.20 -9.58
N LEU A 54 1.00 -3.96 -9.69
CA LEU A 54 0.49 -2.74 -10.30
C LEU A 54 0.87 -1.49 -9.50
N ILE A 55 0.83 -1.59 -8.17
CA ILE A 55 1.26 -0.48 -7.31
C ILE A 55 2.74 -0.18 -7.53
N GLU A 56 3.58 -1.20 -7.51
CA GLU A 56 5.02 -1.03 -7.70
C GLU A 56 5.33 -0.41 -9.06
N ARG A 57 4.68 -0.88 -10.12
CA ARG A 57 4.86 -0.34 -11.46
C ARG A 57 4.36 1.09 -11.56
N SER A 58 3.23 1.37 -10.95
CA SER A 58 2.64 2.73 -10.99
C SER A 58 3.52 3.73 -10.27
N ILE A 59 4.11 3.34 -9.14
CA ILE A 59 5.06 4.18 -8.41
C ILE A 59 6.28 4.47 -9.28
N ALA A 60 6.82 3.44 -9.94
CA ALA A 60 7.98 3.60 -10.80
C ALA A 60 7.66 4.49 -12.01
N ASP A 61 6.52 4.26 -12.66
CA ASP A 61 6.11 5.01 -13.83
C ASP A 61 5.83 6.48 -13.50
N ALA A 62 5.31 6.75 -12.31
CA ALA A 62 5.04 8.11 -11.85
C ALA A 62 6.30 8.84 -11.37
N GLY A 63 7.40 8.13 -11.21
CA GLY A 63 8.65 8.72 -10.73
C GLY A 63 8.60 9.13 -9.27
N ILE A 64 7.74 8.49 -8.47
CA ILE A 64 7.63 8.78 -7.05
C ILE A 64 8.89 8.27 -6.34
N GLN A 65 9.57 9.17 -5.62
CA GLN A 65 10.83 8.85 -4.96
C GLN A 65 10.65 8.69 -3.47
N GLY A 66 11.52 7.89 -2.86
CA GLY A 66 11.53 7.64 -1.43
C GLY A 66 11.71 6.16 -1.13
N ARG A 67 11.78 5.86 0.16
CA ARG A 67 11.87 4.48 0.62
C ARG A 67 10.46 3.94 0.76
N ILE A 68 10.00 3.25 -0.27
CA ILE A 68 8.63 2.75 -0.34
C ILE A 68 8.66 1.23 -0.41
N VAL A 69 7.99 0.60 0.54
CA VAL A 69 7.82 -0.85 0.61
C VAL A 69 6.37 -1.16 0.30
N VAL A 70 6.12 -2.05 -0.65
CA VAL A 70 4.77 -2.50 -0.97
C VAL A 70 4.63 -3.94 -0.50
N ALA A 71 3.64 -4.19 0.35
CA ALA A 71 3.43 -5.50 0.95
C ALA A 71 1.94 -5.83 0.98
N SER A 72 1.62 -7.10 1.24
CA SER A 72 0.23 -7.52 1.41
C SER A 72 0.05 -8.14 2.80
N TRP A 73 -1.06 -7.81 3.46
CA TRP A 73 -1.41 -8.36 4.76
C TRP A 73 -2.83 -8.88 4.71
N SER A 74 -3.08 -9.98 5.42
CA SER A 74 -4.45 -10.44 5.58
C SER A 74 -5.19 -9.53 6.56
N MET A 75 -6.49 -9.39 6.37
CA MET A 75 -7.32 -8.57 7.25
C MET A 75 -7.20 -9.01 8.72
N GLY A 76 -7.18 -10.34 8.96
CA GLY A 76 -7.05 -10.86 10.30
C GLY A 76 -5.74 -10.46 10.97
N LEU A 77 -4.64 -10.51 10.24
CA LEU A 77 -3.34 -10.10 10.75
C LEU A 77 -3.33 -8.61 11.07
N LEU A 78 -3.90 -7.80 10.20
CA LEU A 78 -3.96 -6.35 10.40
C LEU A 78 -4.75 -6.02 11.67
N LEU A 79 -5.90 -6.65 11.85
CA LEU A 79 -6.73 -6.43 13.04
C LEU A 79 -6.01 -6.87 14.31
N SER A 80 -5.25 -7.95 14.24
CA SER A 80 -4.47 -8.43 15.38
C SER A 80 -3.40 -7.42 15.78
N LEU A 81 -2.77 -6.75 14.81
CA LEU A 81 -1.74 -5.75 15.07
C LEU A 81 -2.32 -4.44 15.61
N ILE A 82 -3.53 -4.08 15.21
CA ILE A 82 -4.18 -2.87 15.66
C ILE A 82 -4.79 -3.04 17.04
N HIS A 83 -5.16 -4.26 17.38
CA HIS A 83 -5.85 -4.58 18.62
C HIS A 83 -4.87 -4.68 19.79
N ILE A 84 -4.27 -3.61 20.17
CA ILE A 84 -3.31 -3.57 21.28
C ILE A 84 -3.89 -2.83 22.46
#